data_d7eba709e3fd946d854f906296e1f85b
#
_entry.id   d7eba709e3fd946d854f906296e1f85b
#
_cell.length_a   1.000
_cell.length_b   1.000
_cell.length_c   1.000
_cell.angle_alpha   90.00
_cell.angle_beta   90.00
_cell.angle_gamma   90.00
#
_symmetry.space_group_name_H-M   'P 1'
#
loop_
_entity.id
_entity.type
_entity.pdbx_description
1 polymer ?
#
loop_
_entity_poly.entity_id
_entity_poly.type
_entity_poly.pdbx_seq_one_letter_code
_entity_poly.pdbx_strand_id
1 'polypeptide(L)'
;DNWLIGSASLESSGSFNGKGGMWLTGSSATQSFSYSSTDISMNVLSAIQSWVSGSIPNNGLIIKHDSVLENDTTDYGQLKFFSKETNTIYQPKLRIGWDDSAYTTGSLSELTSDDIHVTFKRLKTSYKRGSKPTIRVFAREKYPLKTYTNSYSYTDVKYLPTTAYYQIKDVVTGEVVVPFHDNYTKISCDANGHFFKLNLTNWEINRDYYIETKINRNGVVEYFEDKDLTFTVEM
;
A
#
# COMPACT_ATOMS: atom_id res chain seq x y z
N ASP A 1 0.47 -2.65 36.17
CA ASP A 1 1.62 -1.78 35.89
C ASP A 1 1.15 -0.36 35.76
N ASN A 2 1.61 0.51 36.64
CA ASN A 2 1.24 1.91 36.63
C ASN A 2 1.91 2.59 35.43
N TRP A 3 1.12 3.17 34.56
CA TRP A 3 1.60 4.10 33.57
C TRP A 3 2.32 5.24 34.30
N LEU A 4 3.58 5.48 33.96
CA LEU A 4 4.39 6.48 34.61
C LEU A 4 3.70 7.86 34.44
N ILE A 5 3.39 8.46 35.56
CA ILE A 5 3.04 9.88 35.64
C ILE A 5 4.37 10.60 35.43
N GLY A 6 4.67 10.94 34.19
CA GLY A 6 5.87 11.70 33.85
C GLY A 6 5.86 13.09 34.51
N SER A 7 7.03 13.61 34.80
CA SER A 7 7.20 15.00 35.21
C SER A 7 6.62 15.93 34.13
N ALA A 8 6.19 17.13 34.50
CA ALA A 8 5.45 18.15 33.75
C ALA A 8 6.02 18.61 32.38
N SER A 9 7.07 17.99 31.88
CA SER A 9 7.63 18.26 30.54
C SER A 9 7.02 17.42 29.41
N LEU A 10 6.22 16.42 29.74
CA LEU A 10 5.36 15.75 28.76
C LEU A 10 4.02 16.48 28.79
N GLU A 11 3.92 17.55 28.02
CA GLU A 11 2.70 18.29 27.89
C GLU A 11 1.61 17.44 27.28
N SER A 12 0.86 16.80 28.15
CA SER A 12 -0.46 16.33 27.77
C SER A 12 -1.39 17.52 27.92
N SER A 13 -1.89 18.05 26.83
CA SER A 13 -3.02 18.98 26.85
C SER A 13 -4.32 18.29 27.28
N GLY A 14 -4.28 17.02 27.62
CA GLY A 14 -5.36 16.23 28.13
C GLY A 14 -5.49 16.37 29.62
N SER A 15 -6.67 16.71 30.09
CA SER A 15 -7.05 16.69 31.49
C SER A 15 -6.72 15.35 32.12
N PHE A 16 -5.80 15.30 33.05
CA PHE A 16 -5.51 14.10 33.84
C PHE A 16 -6.69 13.83 34.77
N ASN A 17 -7.55 12.94 34.38
CA ASN A 17 -8.71 12.52 35.19
C ASN A 17 -8.42 11.30 36.09
N GLY A 18 -7.17 11.05 36.40
CA GLY A 18 -6.78 10.02 37.36
C GLY A 18 -6.91 8.57 36.85
N LYS A 19 -7.35 8.37 35.63
CA LYS A 19 -7.49 7.05 35.01
C LYS A 19 -6.66 6.96 33.73
N GLY A 20 -5.69 6.05 33.68
CA GLY A 20 -5.03 5.65 32.44
C GLY A 20 -3.73 6.35 32.04
N GLY A 21 -3.16 7.26 32.84
CA GLY A 21 -1.85 7.87 32.57
C GLY A 21 -1.86 9.01 31.57
N MET A 22 -0.68 9.44 31.12
CA MET A 22 -0.48 10.59 30.24
C MET A 22 -0.19 10.15 28.80
N TRP A 23 -0.76 10.81 27.82
CA TRP A 23 -0.48 10.59 26.40
C TRP A 23 -0.36 11.91 25.65
N LEU A 24 0.31 11.90 24.51
CA LEU A 24 0.45 13.06 23.64
C LEU A 24 -0.72 13.12 22.66
N THR A 25 -1.39 14.27 22.59
CA THR A 25 -2.57 14.48 21.73
C THR A 25 -2.24 15.04 20.36
N GLY A 26 -1.06 15.60 20.18
CA GLY A 26 -0.65 16.29 18.95
C GLY A 26 -0.54 15.42 17.69
N SER A 27 -0.56 14.09 17.84
CA SER A 27 -0.46 13.12 16.74
C SER A 27 -1.57 12.08 16.82
N SER A 28 -2.79 12.51 17.13
CA SER A 28 -3.95 11.62 17.22
C SER A 28 -4.57 11.36 15.84
N ALA A 29 -5.08 10.15 15.65
CA ALA A 29 -5.93 9.76 14.53
C ALA A 29 -7.19 9.11 15.08
N THR A 30 -8.33 9.36 14.45
CA THR A 30 -9.62 8.79 14.85
C THR A 30 -10.21 7.93 13.75
N GLN A 31 -10.89 6.86 14.14
CA GLN A 31 -11.61 5.99 13.23
C GLN A 31 -12.93 5.57 13.85
N SER A 32 -14.00 5.60 13.07
CA SER A 32 -15.29 5.03 13.44
C SER A 32 -15.38 3.58 12.96
N PHE A 33 -15.97 2.73 13.78
CA PHE A 33 -16.18 1.32 13.47
C PHE A 33 -17.64 1.07 13.10
N SER A 34 -17.86 0.15 12.16
CA SER A 34 -19.18 -0.30 11.74
C SER A 34 -19.09 -1.78 11.33
N TYR A 35 -20.24 -2.40 11.05
CA TYR A 35 -20.26 -3.79 10.54
C TYR A 35 -19.51 -3.98 9.23
N SER A 36 -19.39 -2.94 8.42
CA SER A 36 -18.63 -2.96 7.15
C SER A 36 -17.17 -2.51 7.29
N SER A 37 -16.78 -1.95 8.44
CA SER A 37 -15.43 -1.46 8.72
C SER A 37 -15.05 -1.85 10.14
N THR A 38 -14.59 -3.09 10.28
CA THR A 38 -14.27 -3.71 11.57
C THR A 38 -12.79 -3.59 11.92
N ASP A 39 -11.92 -3.39 10.93
CA ASP A 39 -10.46 -3.39 11.11
C ASP A 39 -9.91 -1.99 11.36
N ILE A 40 -8.82 -1.92 12.12
CA ILE A 40 -8.08 -0.67 12.32
C ILE A 40 -7.28 -0.35 11.06
N SER A 41 -7.53 0.83 10.47
CA SER A 41 -6.74 1.37 9.36
C SER A 41 -6.56 2.88 9.54
N MET A 42 -5.54 3.28 10.27
CA MET A 42 -5.31 4.67 10.65
C MET A 42 -4.03 5.22 10.05
N ASN A 43 -4.07 6.48 9.64
CA ASN A 43 -2.88 7.21 9.23
C ASN A 43 -2.11 7.69 10.47
N VAL A 44 -0.93 7.13 10.69
CA VAL A 44 -0.04 7.45 11.82
C VAL A 44 1.21 8.24 11.39
N LEU A 45 1.17 8.86 10.20
CA LEU A 45 2.31 9.57 9.61
C LEU A 45 2.86 10.65 10.53
N SER A 46 2.01 11.46 11.15
CA SER A 46 2.44 12.54 12.05
C SER A 46 3.20 12.03 13.28
N ALA A 47 2.74 10.91 13.85
CA ALA A 47 3.44 10.27 14.97
C ALA A 47 4.81 9.75 14.54
N ILE A 48 4.86 9.03 13.42
CA ILE A 48 6.12 8.49 12.88
C ILE A 48 7.11 9.61 12.53
N GLN A 49 6.66 10.69 11.91
CA GLN A 49 7.51 11.84 11.59
C GLN A 49 8.08 12.49 12.85
N SER A 50 7.28 12.63 13.89
CA SER A 50 7.72 13.17 15.19
C SER A 50 8.76 12.28 15.87
N TRP A 51 8.64 10.96 15.74
CA TRP A 51 9.63 10.00 16.26
C TRP A 51 10.94 10.05 15.46
N VAL A 52 10.85 10.09 14.13
CA VAL A 52 12.04 10.13 13.26
C VAL A 52 12.79 11.46 13.41
N SER A 53 12.09 12.57 13.58
CA SER A 53 12.71 13.90 13.83
C SER A 53 13.31 14.02 15.25
N GLY A 54 13.00 13.11 16.15
CA GLY A 54 13.40 13.18 17.54
C GLY A 54 12.63 14.20 18.38
N SER A 55 11.57 14.78 17.82
CA SER A 55 10.71 15.76 18.53
C SER A 55 9.96 15.11 19.69
N ILE A 56 9.61 13.82 19.54
CA ILE A 56 8.92 13.02 20.54
C ILE A 56 9.59 11.65 20.62
N PRO A 57 9.83 11.10 21.82
CA PRO A 57 10.34 9.75 21.96
C PRO A 57 9.30 8.71 21.49
N ASN A 58 9.77 7.62 20.89
CA ASN A 58 8.88 6.52 20.49
C ASN A 58 8.50 5.67 21.71
N ASN A 59 7.39 6.01 22.32
CA ASN A 59 6.78 5.26 23.41
C ASN A 59 5.62 4.36 22.96
N GLY A 60 5.42 4.22 21.65
CA GLY A 60 4.34 3.44 21.07
C GLY A 60 3.06 4.26 20.83
N LEU A 61 2.00 3.55 20.49
CA LEU A 61 0.68 4.10 20.21
C LEU A 61 -0.32 3.57 21.24
N ILE A 62 -1.20 4.43 21.71
CA ILE A 62 -2.34 4.06 22.55
C ILE A 62 -3.62 4.03 21.71
N ILE A 63 -4.42 3.00 21.88
CA ILE A 63 -5.76 2.89 21.28
C ILE A 63 -6.76 3.09 22.42
N LYS A 64 -7.64 4.05 22.28
CA LYS A 64 -8.63 4.40 23.29
C LYS A 64 -9.91 4.94 22.64
N HIS A 65 -10.99 4.96 23.39
CA HIS A 65 -12.19 5.68 22.97
C HIS A 65 -11.95 7.19 22.93
N ASP A 66 -12.81 7.89 22.24
CA ASP A 66 -12.86 9.36 22.34
C ASP A 66 -13.10 9.77 23.80
N SER A 67 -12.57 10.93 24.18
CA SER A 67 -12.67 11.42 25.56
C SER A 67 -14.11 11.63 26.04
N VAL A 68 -15.04 11.90 25.12
CA VAL A 68 -16.47 12.01 25.44
C VAL A 68 -17.03 10.62 25.79
N LEU A 69 -16.69 9.60 25.00
CA LEU A 69 -17.16 8.24 25.24
C LEU A 69 -16.52 7.58 26.47
N GLU A 70 -15.24 7.93 26.77
CA GLU A 70 -14.55 7.41 27.96
C GLU A 70 -15.15 7.91 29.27
N ASN A 71 -15.77 9.07 29.27
CA ASN A 71 -16.41 9.66 30.45
C ASN A 71 -17.93 9.44 30.49
N ASP A 72 -18.49 8.77 29.48
CA ASP A 72 -19.89 8.41 29.46
C ASP A 72 -20.15 7.18 30.36
N THR A 73 -21.31 7.10 30.92
CA THR A 73 -21.79 5.96 31.73
C THR A 73 -22.46 4.88 30.88
N THR A 74 -22.65 5.13 29.59
CA THR A 74 -23.24 4.20 28.65
C THR A 74 -22.25 3.07 28.30
N ASP A 75 -22.73 1.83 28.34
CA ASP A 75 -21.93 0.68 27.87
C ASP A 75 -22.01 0.58 26.35
N TYR A 76 -20.89 0.89 25.67
CA TYR A 76 -20.75 0.80 24.21
C TYR A 76 -20.26 -0.57 23.73
N GLY A 77 -20.11 -1.53 24.65
CA GLY A 77 -19.60 -2.87 24.34
C GLY A 77 -18.07 -2.92 24.25
N GLN A 78 -17.55 -3.99 23.64
CA GLN A 78 -16.13 -4.25 23.56
C GLN A 78 -15.69 -4.43 22.11
N LEU A 79 -14.62 -3.75 21.72
CA LEU A 79 -13.89 -4.02 20.50
C LEU A 79 -12.65 -4.87 20.84
N LYS A 80 -12.45 -5.96 20.10
CA LYS A 80 -11.33 -6.89 20.29
C LYS A 80 -10.50 -6.94 19.03
N PHE A 81 -9.21 -6.74 19.17
CA PHE A 81 -8.26 -6.78 18.08
C PHE A 81 -7.19 -7.86 18.33
N PHE A 82 -6.65 -8.41 17.27
CA PHE A 82 -5.54 -9.35 17.38
C PHE A 82 -4.27 -8.64 17.84
N SER A 83 -3.50 -9.30 18.71
CA SER A 83 -2.20 -8.81 19.15
C SER A 83 -1.09 -9.25 18.17
N LYS A 84 0.11 -8.70 18.36
CA LYS A 84 1.32 -9.11 17.63
C LYS A 84 1.60 -10.63 17.72
N GLU A 85 1.20 -11.25 18.83
CA GLU A 85 1.52 -12.64 19.15
C GLU A 85 0.43 -13.63 18.74
N THR A 86 -0.53 -13.16 17.95
CA THR A 86 -1.54 -14.06 17.39
C THR A 86 -0.91 -15.05 16.41
N ASN A 87 -1.39 -16.29 16.43
CA ASN A 87 -1.00 -17.31 15.45
C ASN A 87 -1.83 -17.24 14.16
N THR A 88 -2.48 -16.09 13.91
CA THR A 88 -3.30 -15.85 12.72
C THR A 88 -2.59 -14.90 11.75
N ILE A 89 -3.11 -14.78 10.53
CA ILE A 89 -2.62 -13.83 9.52
C ILE A 89 -2.97 -12.36 9.85
N TYR A 90 -3.78 -12.12 10.90
CA TYR A 90 -4.32 -10.81 11.27
C TYR A 90 -3.47 -10.06 12.29
N GLN A 91 -2.16 -10.27 12.30
CA GLN A 91 -1.24 -9.49 13.13
C GLN A 91 -1.29 -8.00 12.75
N PRO A 92 -1.13 -7.07 13.72
CA PRO A 92 -0.99 -5.66 13.43
C PRO A 92 0.17 -5.40 12.46
N LYS A 93 -0.09 -4.66 11.39
CA LYS A 93 0.89 -4.34 10.35
C LYS A 93 1.04 -2.83 10.22
N LEU A 94 2.27 -2.34 10.18
CA LEU A 94 2.57 -0.96 9.77
C LEU A 94 2.89 -0.96 8.27
N ARG A 95 2.08 -0.23 7.49
CA ARG A 95 2.34 -0.03 6.07
C ARG A 95 3.07 1.29 5.86
N ILE A 96 4.17 1.25 5.14
CA ILE A 96 4.94 2.44 4.79
C ILE A 96 4.88 2.57 3.27
N GLY A 97 4.32 3.67 2.79
CA GLY A 97 4.28 4.01 1.38
C GLY A 97 5.14 5.25 1.12
N TRP A 98 5.83 5.25 -0.02
CA TRP A 98 6.58 6.42 -0.50
C TRP A 98 6.41 6.53 -2.01
N ASP A 99 6.47 7.76 -2.51
CA ASP A 99 6.43 8.03 -3.95
C ASP A 99 7.86 8.00 -4.50
N ASP A 100 8.15 7.01 -5.33
CA ASP A 100 9.39 6.90 -6.12
C ASP A 100 9.07 6.86 -7.62
N SER A 101 7.87 7.27 -7.99
CA SER A 101 7.44 7.29 -9.38
C SER A 101 8.22 8.31 -10.20
N ALA A 102 8.63 7.90 -11.38
CA ALA A 102 9.26 8.76 -12.38
C ALA A 102 8.53 8.53 -13.72
N TYR A 103 8.19 9.61 -14.40
CA TYR A 103 7.42 9.48 -15.63
C TYR A 103 8.06 10.30 -16.75
N THR A 104 8.68 9.60 -17.69
CA THR A 104 9.32 10.19 -18.88
C THR A 104 9.05 9.28 -20.07
N THR A 105 8.27 9.74 -21.02
CA THR A 105 7.89 8.94 -22.19
C THR A 105 8.97 8.88 -23.27
N GLY A 106 9.89 9.84 -23.29
CA GLY A 106 10.92 9.92 -24.32
C GLY A 106 10.31 9.99 -25.73
N SER A 107 10.71 9.06 -26.59
CA SER A 107 10.20 8.91 -27.96
C SER A 107 9.05 7.91 -28.10
N LEU A 108 8.53 7.38 -27.00
CA LEU A 108 7.43 6.41 -27.05
C LEU A 108 6.15 7.09 -27.50
N SER A 109 5.34 6.36 -28.28
CA SER A 109 3.99 6.78 -28.68
C SER A 109 2.98 6.40 -27.60
N GLU A 110 1.89 7.16 -27.53
CA GLU A 110 0.78 6.88 -26.61
C GLU A 110 -0.03 5.66 -27.06
N LEU A 111 -0.51 4.90 -26.08
CA LEU A 111 -1.45 3.82 -26.31
C LEU A 111 -2.87 4.38 -26.32
N THR A 112 -3.39 4.70 -27.51
CA THR A 112 -4.67 5.37 -27.71
C THR A 112 -5.85 4.44 -27.96
N SER A 113 -5.60 3.14 -28.24
CA SER A 113 -6.66 2.15 -28.49
C SER A 113 -7.49 1.91 -27.23
N ASP A 114 -8.79 1.74 -27.38
CA ASP A 114 -9.70 1.40 -26.29
C ASP A 114 -9.46 -0.02 -25.78
N ASP A 115 -9.22 -0.98 -26.69
CA ASP A 115 -8.89 -2.35 -26.34
C ASP A 115 -7.38 -2.52 -26.16
N ILE A 116 -6.96 -2.72 -24.93
CA ILE A 116 -5.55 -2.95 -24.59
C ILE A 116 -5.32 -4.31 -23.93
N HIS A 117 -4.08 -4.76 -24.03
CA HIS A 117 -3.58 -5.91 -23.33
C HIS A 117 -2.38 -5.48 -22.47
N VAL A 118 -2.45 -5.79 -21.19
CA VAL A 118 -1.41 -5.47 -20.21
C VAL A 118 -0.81 -6.76 -19.69
N THR A 119 0.50 -6.86 -19.67
CA THR A 119 1.23 -8.02 -19.17
C THR A 119 2.56 -7.59 -18.55
N PHE A 120 3.29 -8.55 -17.94
CA PHE A 120 4.56 -8.27 -17.30
C PHE A 120 5.71 -8.90 -18.08
N LYS A 121 6.73 -8.09 -18.42
CA LYS A 121 7.93 -8.60 -19.08
C LYS A 121 8.92 -9.11 -18.04
N ARG A 122 9.38 -10.36 -18.21
CA ARG A 122 10.42 -10.96 -17.38
C ARG A 122 10.09 -10.99 -15.89
N LEU A 123 8.82 -11.14 -15.54
CA LEU A 123 8.45 -11.46 -14.17
C LEU A 123 9.11 -12.81 -13.82
N LYS A 124 9.93 -12.83 -12.78
CA LYS A 124 10.53 -14.09 -12.29
C LYS A 124 9.53 -14.84 -11.44
N THR A 125 9.63 -16.16 -11.43
CA THR A 125 8.82 -17.01 -10.58
C THR A 125 9.17 -16.87 -9.10
N SER A 126 10.41 -16.46 -8.77
CA SER A 126 10.81 -16.22 -7.39
C SER A 126 11.76 -15.03 -7.25
N TYR A 127 11.69 -14.39 -6.07
CA TYR A 127 12.56 -13.29 -5.66
C TYR A 127 13.03 -13.50 -4.23
N LYS A 128 14.27 -13.12 -3.94
CA LYS A 128 14.79 -13.15 -2.57
C LYS A 128 14.16 -12.07 -1.71
N ARG A 129 13.83 -12.43 -0.47
CA ARG A 129 13.43 -11.48 0.56
C ARG A 129 14.51 -10.41 0.73
N GLY A 130 14.09 -9.16 0.90
CA GLY A 130 15.00 -8.01 0.98
C GLY A 130 15.49 -7.48 -0.36
N SER A 131 15.22 -8.16 -1.46
CA SER A 131 15.54 -7.63 -2.79
C SER A 131 14.59 -6.49 -3.19
N LYS A 132 15.05 -5.69 -4.17
CA LYS A 132 14.28 -4.57 -4.74
C LYS A 132 14.15 -4.74 -6.26
N PRO A 133 13.36 -5.73 -6.73
CA PRO A 133 13.21 -5.96 -8.16
C PRO A 133 12.46 -4.80 -8.84
N THR A 134 12.87 -4.52 -10.08
CA THR A 134 12.11 -3.68 -10.99
C THR A 134 11.25 -4.58 -11.87
N ILE A 135 9.94 -4.41 -11.78
CA ILE A 135 8.97 -5.13 -12.59
C ILE A 135 8.61 -4.27 -13.80
N ARG A 136 8.76 -4.84 -14.99
CA ARG A 136 8.42 -4.17 -16.25
C ARG A 136 7.00 -4.53 -16.67
N VAL A 137 6.18 -3.49 -16.88
CA VAL A 137 4.83 -3.61 -17.41
C VAL A 137 4.86 -3.36 -18.90
N PHE A 138 4.23 -4.21 -19.64
CA PHE A 138 4.11 -4.09 -21.09
C PHE A 138 2.63 -3.94 -21.47
N ALA A 139 2.32 -2.87 -22.14
CA ALA A 139 0.98 -2.60 -22.63
C ALA A 139 1.02 -2.42 -24.16
N ARG A 140 0.04 -3.00 -24.84
CA ARG A 140 -0.11 -2.90 -26.27
C ARG A 140 -1.60 -2.89 -26.67
N GLU A 141 -1.86 -2.55 -27.88
CA GLU A 141 -3.19 -2.77 -28.48
C GLU A 141 -3.50 -4.28 -28.49
N LYS A 142 -4.72 -4.63 -28.14
CA LYS A 142 -5.18 -6.02 -28.18
C LYS A 142 -5.22 -6.54 -29.61
N TYR A 143 -5.65 -5.69 -30.54
CA TYR A 143 -5.77 -5.98 -31.96
C TYR A 143 -4.98 -4.95 -32.79
N PRO A 144 -3.63 -5.05 -32.81
CA PRO A 144 -2.82 -4.11 -33.58
C PRO A 144 -3.06 -4.26 -35.06
N LEU A 145 -3.05 -3.14 -35.79
CA LEU A 145 -3.16 -3.14 -37.25
C LEU A 145 -1.97 -3.90 -37.84
N LYS A 146 -2.28 -4.88 -38.68
CA LYS A 146 -1.27 -5.59 -39.46
C LYS A 146 -0.80 -4.69 -40.60
N THR A 147 0.48 -4.42 -40.64
CA THR A 147 1.14 -3.73 -41.75
C THR A 147 1.97 -4.71 -42.55
N TYR A 148 2.08 -4.50 -43.86
CA TYR A 148 2.95 -5.34 -44.71
C TYR A 148 4.44 -4.98 -44.61
N THR A 149 4.82 -4.23 -43.60
CA THR A 149 6.22 -3.89 -43.28
C THR A 149 6.83 -4.98 -42.40
N ASN A 150 8.16 -5.12 -42.43
CA ASN A 150 8.90 -6.10 -41.60
C ASN A 150 8.90 -5.80 -40.09
N SER A 151 8.25 -4.73 -39.64
CA SER A 151 8.10 -4.40 -38.24
C SER A 151 6.76 -4.90 -37.71
N TYR A 152 6.82 -5.61 -36.59
CA TYR A 152 5.63 -6.11 -35.91
C TYR A 152 5.16 -5.08 -34.89
N SER A 153 4.06 -4.39 -35.16
CA SER A 153 3.50 -3.33 -34.30
C SER A 153 3.13 -3.84 -32.89
N TYR A 154 2.92 -5.15 -32.69
CA TYR A 154 2.65 -5.72 -31.35
C TYR A 154 3.91 -5.84 -30.47
N THR A 155 5.11 -5.59 -30.99
CA THR A 155 6.35 -5.52 -30.20
C THR A 155 6.69 -4.12 -29.77
N ASP A 156 6.06 -3.11 -30.38
CA ASP A 156 6.32 -1.72 -30.10
C ASP A 156 5.90 -1.36 -28.67
N VAL A 157 6.82 -0.70 -27.96
CA VAL A 157 6.54 -0.23 -26.61
C VAL A 157 5.81 1.09 -26.73
N LYS A 158 4.62 1.13 -26.12
CA LYS A 158 3.78 2.34 -26.02
C LYS A 158 3.62 2.74 -24.57
N TYR A 159 3.35 4.02 -24.31
CA TYR A 159 3.12 4.46 -22.94
C TYR A 159 1.62 4.51 -22.59
N LEU A 160 1.34 4.19 -21.33
CA LEU A 160 0.05 4.35 -20.66
C LEU A 160 -0.04 5.74 -20.04
N PRO A 161 -1.22 6.24 -19.69
CA PRO A 161 -1.35 7.50 -18.98
C PRO A 161 -0.72 7.44 -17.58
N THR A 162 -0.46 8.60 -16.99
CA THR A 162 0.08 8.74 -15.62
C THR A 162 -0.87 8.22 -14.53
N THR A 163 -2.09 7.88 -14.90
CA THR A 163 -3.16 7.33 -14.06
C THR A 163 -3.18 5.80 -14.06
N ALA A 164 -2.01 5.18 -14.22
CA ALA A 164 -1.81 3.75 -14.13
C ALA A 164 -1.20 3.38 -12.77
N TYR A 165 -1.78 2.38 -12.11
CA TYR A 165 -1.42 1.95 -10.75
C TYR A 165 -1.32 0.44 -10.67
N TYR A 166 -0.55 -0.06 -9.69
CA TYR A 166 -0.47 -1.49 -9.42
C TYR A 166 -0.97 -1.83 -8.01
N GLN A 167 -1.45 -3.05 -7.86
CA GLN A 167 -1.84 -3.65 -6.58
C GLN A 167 -1.24 -5.05 -6.52
N ILE A 168 -0.95 -5.55 -5.33
CA ILE A 168 -0.45 -6.90 -5.14
C ILE A 168 -1.32 -7.64 -4.15
N LYS A 169 -1.71 -8.84 -4.52
CA LYS A 169 -2.55 -9.72 -3.72
C LYS A 169 -1.87 -11.06 -3.48
N ASP A 170 -2.15 -11.64 -2.33
CA ASP A 170 -1.80 -13.03 -2.03
C ASP A 170 -2.70 -13.97 -2.83
N VAL A 171 -2.11 -14.97 -3.47
CA VAL A 171 -2.84 -15.92 -4.33
C VAL A 171 -3.81 -16.79 -3.54
N VAL A 172 -3.40 -17.22 -2.34
CA VAL A 172 -4.16 -18.20 -1.53
C VAL A 172 -5.27 -17.52 -0.75
N THR A 173 -4.95 -16.41 -0.10
CA THR A 173 -5.89 -15.71 0.79
C THR A 173 -6.71 -14.67 0.08
N GLY A 174 -6.27 -14.18 -1.09
CA GLY A 174 -6.85 -13.01 -1.76
C GLY A 174 -6.61 -11.69 -1.01
N GLU A 175 -5.81 -11.71 0.07
CA GLU A 175 -5.51 -10.50 0.84
C GLU A 175 -4.74 -9.49 0.01
N VAL A 176 -5.13 -8.24 0.11
CA VAL A 176 -4.43 -7.12 -0.52
C VAL A 176 -3.19 -6.77 0.31
N VAL A 177 -2.03 -7.18 -0.19
CA VAL A 177 -0.73 -6.90 0.45
C VAL A 177 -0.29 -5.46 0.17
N VAL A 178 -0.40 -5.02 -1.08
CA VAL A 178 -0.14 -3.65 -1.50
C VAL A 178 -1.40 -3.13 -2.19
N PRO A 179 -2.17 -2.22 -1.56
CA PRO A 179 -3.38 -1.66 -2.16
C PRO A 179 -3.07 -0.62 -3.24
N PHE A 180 -4.00 -0.40 -4.16
CA PHE A 180 -3.95 0.75 -5.05
C PHE A 180 -3.87 2.06 -4.26
N HIS A 181 -2.96 2.93 -4.66
CA HIS A 181 -2.83 4.25 -4.07
C HIS A 181 -2.31 5.26 -5.11
N ASP A 182 -2.91 6.44 -5.16
CA ASP A 182 -2.66 7.43 -6.21
C ASP A 182 -1.23 7.99 -6.22
N ASN A 183 -0.48 7.89 -5.12
CA ASN A 183 0.91 8.33 -5.03
C ASN A 183 1.89 7.16 -4.98
N TYR A 184 1.61 6.13 -4.14
CA TYR A 184 2.63 5.13 -3.78
C TYR A 184 2.68 3.91 -4.69
N THR A 185 1.63 3.67 -5.49
CA THR A 185 1.57 2.55 -6.42
C THR A 185 1.43 2.98 -7.87
N LYS A 186 1.86 4.21 -8.16
CA LYS A 186 1.93 4.73 -9.53
C LYS A 186 2.90 3.92 -10.35
N ILE A 187 2.53 3.61 -11.58
CA ILE A 187 3.42 2.95 -12.53
C ILE A 187 4.26 4.01 -13.22
N SER A 188 5.58 3.88 -13.08
CA SER A 188 6.57 4.75 -13.71
C SER A 188 6.69 4.46 -15.20
N CYS A 189 7.26 5.40 -15.95
CA CYS A 189 7.60 5.24 -17.36
C CYS A 189 9.02 5.74 -17.63
N ASP A 190 9.78 5.01 -18.45
CA ASP A 190 11.06 5.41 -19.02
C ASP A 190 11.10 5.11 -20.52
N ALA A 191 12.23 5.37 -21.18
CA ALA A 191 12.41 5.10 -22.60
C ALA A 191 12.20 3.63 -23.02
N ASN A 192 12.19 2.69 -22.07
CA ASN A 192 11.95 1.26 -22.29
C ASN A 192 10.52 0.83 -21.94
N GLY A 193 9.65 1.78 -21.58
CA GLY A 193 8.27 1.55 -21.22
C GLY A 193 8.02 1.64 -19.70
N HIS A 194 6.96 1.00 -19.27
CA HIS A 194 6.48 1.10 -17.90
C HIS A 194 7.21 0.20 -16.93
N PHE A 195 7.33 0.65 -15.70
CA PHE A 195 7.92 -0.13 -14.62
C PHE A 195 7.45 0.36 -13.23
N PHE A 196 7.64 -0.48 -12.24
CA PHE A 196 7.61 -0.10 -10.83
C PHE A 196 8.62 -0.94 -10.04
N LYS A 197 8.97 -0.47 -8.85
CA LYS A 197 9.93 -1.14 -7.97
C LYS A 197 9.20 -1.70 -6.78
N LEU A 198 9.50 -2.95 -6.45
CA LEU A 198 9.02 -3.58 -5.22
C LEU A 198 10.13 -3.59 -4.17
N ASN A 199 9.77 -3.36 -2.92
CA ASN A 199 10.66 -3.57 -1.79
C ASN A 199 10.16 -4.80 -1.02
N LEU A 200 10.87 -5.91 -1.13
CA LEU A 200 10.49 -7.21 -0.56
C LEU A 200 11.08 -7.45 0.84
N THR A 201 11.51 -6.40 1.56
CA THR A 201 12.24 -6.54 2.83
C THR A 201 11.44 -7.25 3.92
N ASN A 202 10.14 -6.97 4.02
CA ASN A 202 9.30 -7.50 5.10
C ASN A 202 8.17 -8.41 4.58
N TRP A 203 8.36 -8.97 3.38
CA TRP A 203 7.37 -9.87 2.80
C TRP A 203 7.45 -11.25 3.42
N GLU A 204 6.33 -11.94 3.49
CA GLU A 204 6.26 -13.31 3.95
C GLU A 204 6.93 -14.23 2.93
N ILE A 205 7.72 -15.17 3.41
CA ILE A 205 8.40 -16.17 2.57
C ILE A 205 7.47 -17.34 2.25
N ASN A 206 7.75 -18.00 1.14
CA ASN A 206 6.99 -19.16 0.65
C ASN A 206 5.50 -18.86 0.42
N ARG A 207 5.21 -17.61 0.03
CA ARG A 207 3.89 -17.18 -0.41
C ARG A 207 3.93 -16.73 -1.85
N ASP A 208 2.86 -17.04 -2.57
CA ASP A 208 2.68 -16.67 -3.96
C ASP A 208 1.82 -15.41 -4.05
N TYR A 209 2.26 -14.49 -4.89
CA TYR A 209 1.62 -13.21 -5.11
C TYR A 209 1.34 -12.98 -6.58
N TYR A 210 0.26 -12.29 -6.88
CA TYR A 210 -0.02 -11.81 -8.23
C TYR A 210 -0.22 -10.31 -8.25
N ILE A 211 -0.06 -9.72 -9.43
CA ILE A 211 -0.10 -8.30 -9.66
C ILE A 211 -1.36 -7.97 -10.46
N GLU A 212 -2.11 -7.00 -9.96
CA GLU A 212 -3.23 -6.39 -10.66
C GLU A 212 -2.87 -4.96 -11.03
N THR A 213 -3.23 -4.52 -12.23
CA THR A 213 -3.04 -3.15 -12.68
C THR A 213 -4.38 -2.45 -12.87
N LYS A 214 -4.46 -1.20 -12.42
CA LYS A 214 -5.61 -0.31 -12.62
C LYS A 214 -5.16 0.84 -13.52
N ILE A 215 -5.87 1.07 -14.60
CA ILE A 215 -5.57 2.15 -15.55
C ILE A 215 -6.84 2.99 -15.72
N ASN A 216 -6.72 4.28 -15.50
CA ASN A 216 -7.81 5.23 -15.79
C ASN A 216 -7.47 5.98 -17.09
N ARG A 217 -8.30 5.79 -18.11
CA ARG A 217 -8.17 6.45 -19.41
C ARG A 217 -9.48 7.16 -19.72
N ASN A 218 -9.40 8.47 -19.96
CA ASN A 218 -10.57 9.29 -20.34
C ASN A 218 -11.78 9.12 -19.38
N GLY A 219 -11.51 8.90 -18.08
CA GLY A 219 -12.56 8.68 -17.08
C GLY A 219 -13.07 7.23 -17.00
N VAL A 220 -12.60 6.34 -17.85
CA VAL A 220 -12.89 4.89 -17.77
C VAL A 220 -11.79 4.20 -17.01
N VAL A 221 -12.17 3.46 -15.95
CA VAL A 221 -11.25 2.68 -15.12
C VAL A 221 -11.30 1.22 -15.56
N GLU A 222 -10.15 0.69 -15.92
CA GLU A 222 -9.99 -0.70 -16.34
C GLU A 222 -9.03 -1.41 -15.39
N TYR A 223 -9.32 -2.69 -15.10
CA TYR A 223 -8.50 -3.56 -14.28
C TYR A 223 -7.96 -4.71 -15.10
N PHE A 224 -6.67 -4.99 -14.97
CA PHE A 224 -5.99 -6.08 -15.64
C PHE A 224 -5.33 -6.96 -14.59
N GLU A 225 -5.71 -8.22 -14.55
CA GLU A 225 -5.10 -9.23 -13.70
C GLU A 225 -4.74 -10.45 -14.54
N ASP A 226 -3.61 -11.08 -14.22
CA ASP A 226 -3.24 -12.37 -14.76
C ASP A 226 -2.81 -13.25 -13.57
N LYS A 227 -3.72 -14.14 -13.17
CA LYS A 227 -3.52 -15.02 -12.02
C LYS A 227 -2.55 -16.17 -12.30
N ASP A 228 -2.20 -16.39 -13.57
CA ASP A 228 -1.20 -17.38 -13.97
C ASP A 228 0.22 -16.79 -13.86
N LEU A 229 0.35 -15.47 -13.86
CA LEU A 229 1.61 -14.76 -13.65
C LEU A 229 1.84 -14.44 -12.18
N THR A 230 2.32 -15.41 -11.44
CA THR A 230 2.62 -15.31 -10.01
C THR A 230 4.11 -15.24 -9.74
N PHE A 231 4.48 -14.75 -8.57
CA PHE A 231 5.85 -14.81 -8.06
C PHE A 231 5.87 -15.17 -6.57
N THR A 232 6.87 -15.91 -6.16
CA THR A 232 7.09 -16.33 -4.77
C THR A 232 8.21 -15.50 -4.14
N VAL A 233 8.13 -15.24 -2.84
CA VAL A 233 9.23 -14.65 -2.07
C VAL A 233 9.95 -15.74 -1.30
N GLU A 234 11.25 -15.88 -1.55
CA GLU A 234 12.13 -16.89 -0.95
C GLU A 234 13.13 -16.24 0.04
N MET A 235 13.79 -17.07 0.84
CA MET A 235 14.86 -16.64 1.74
C MET A 235 16.11 -16.15 1.00
#